data_3d199d8b59b88274bbf45127594f7e3d
#
_entry.id   3d199d8b59b88274bbf45127594f7e3d
#
_cell.length_a   1.000
_cell.length_b   1.000
_cell.length_c   1.000
_cell.angle_alpha   90.00
_cell.angle_beta   90.00
_cell.angle_gamma   90.00
#
_symmetry.space_group_name_H-M   'P 1'
#
loop_
_entity.id
_entity.type
_entity.pdbx_description
1 polymer ?
#
loop_
_entity_poly.entity_id
_entity_poly.type
_entity_poly.pdbx_seq_one_letter_code
_entity_poly.pdbx_strand_id
1 'polypeptide(L)'
;MRAVVKIGGSLLRSAQHFVEAAKFISSYESPVVVVSAVKGVTDMLIELYKTRHESIYEAIRDIHVEIAKRLGVSGVEPLLKELRAALELPEGPDVLDYFMSFGERLSATIMNGLLRRMGLDSELFVAPIVTDDNFGSAKPLEDRSLAADIDGHNGVAVVTGFIGRTKDGRFTTVGRGGSDYTATFLAKLLGYRQVVLVTDSPGVMTANPQEVPEAKILPMMSVEEAVEAARLGAKNFHPRTFEPVSGGMYVEVRNYWSRGTVIGNFYAPPPYKVVLRCGEGSCVVGLDAEEIVKLGGDYVGRFAAQVPMPPKWAHDLFVKPYFEKLLWIG
;
A
#
# COMPACT_ATOMS: atom_id res chain seq x y z
N MET A 1 5.53 17.08 -12.32
CA MET A 1 4.99 15.77 -12.84
C MET A 1 4.11 15.21 -11.74
N ARG A 2 2.85 14.87 -12.05
CA ARG A 2 1.91 14.34 -11.05
C ARG A 2 2.43 13.04 -10.45
N ALA A 3 2.29 12.89 -9.12
CA ALA A 3 2.62 11.67 -8.40
C ALA A 3 1.34 10.94 -7.97
N VAL A 4 1.40 9.62 -7.87
CA VAL A 4 0.40 8.86 -7.14
C VAL A 4 0.90 8.65 -5.71
N VAL A 5 0.16 9.17 -4.73
CA VAL A 5 0.51 9.08 -3.30
C VAL A 5 -0.49 8.18 -2.60
N LYS A 6 -0.06 7.04 -2.09
CA LYS A 6 -0.94 6.13 -1.36
C LYS A 6 -0.72 6.29 0.14
N ILE A 7 -1.80 6.47 0.87
CA ILE A 7 -1.80 6.54 2.34
C ILE A 7 -2.29 5.20 2.91
N GLY A 8 -1.40 4.51 3.64
CA GLY A 8 -1.70 3.21 4.24
C GLY A 8 -2.68 3.31 5.41
N GLY A 9 -3.48 2.26 5.63
CA GLY A 9 -4.43 2.21 6.74
C GLY A 9 -3.78 2.33 8.13
N SER A 10 -2.52 1.93 8.28
CA SER A 10 -1.76 2.13 9.52
C SER A 10 -1.58 3.61 9.88
N LEU A 11 -1.69 4.50 8.89
CA LEU A 11 -1.61 5.96 9.04
C LEU A 11 -2.99 6.65 9.04
N LEU A 12 -4.08 5.89 9.16
CA LEU A 12 -5.45 6.39 9.16
C LEU A 12 -6.23 5.79 10.35
N ARG A 13 -5.80 6.13 11.59
CA ARG A 13 -6.38 5.56 12.83
C ARG A 13 -7.26 6.54 13.59
N SER A 14 -7.08 7.84 13.39
CA SER A 14 -7.76 8.90 14.14
C SER A 14 -7.76 10.21 13.35
N ALA A 15 -8.52 11.20 13.79
CA ALA A 15 -8.53 12.53 13.19
C ALA A 15 -7.13 13.14 13.06
N GLN A 16 -6.25 12.97 14.07
CA GLN A 16 -4.88 13.48 14.02
C GLN A 16 -4.08 12.85 12.88
N HIS A 17 -4.20 11.55 12.65
CA HIS A 17 -3.53 10.86 11.54
C HIS A 17 -4.03 11.37 10.16
N PHE A 18 -5.31 11.65 10.02
CA PHE A 18 -5.84 12.26 8.79
C PHE A 18 -5.25 13.66 8.55
N VAL A 19 -5.07 14.48 9.60
CA VAL A 19 -4.43 15.79 9.49
C VAL A 19 -2.96 15.66 9.06
N GLU A 20 -2.22 14.72 9.62
CA GLU A 20 -0.82 14.47 9.22
C GLU A 20 -0.73 14.01 7.76
N ALA A 21 -1.61 13.09 7.36
CA ALA A 21 -1.70 12.63 5.97
C ALA A 21 -2.05 13.79 5.02
N ALA A 22 -3.03 14.62 5.35
CA ALA A 22 -3.43 15.76 4.54
C ALA A 22 -2.31 16.81 4.40
N LYS A 23 -1.55 17.08 5.48
CA LYS A 23 -0.35 17.93 5.42
C LYS A 23 0.73 17.36 4.49
N PHE A 24 0.94 16.05 4.52
CA PHE A 24 1.89 15.39 3.62
C PHE A 24 1.41 15.49 2.17
N ILE A 25 0.13 15.22 1.92
CA ILE A 25 -0.48 15.34 0.59
C ILE A 25 -0.33 16.75 0.03
N SER A 26 -0.52 17.79 0.85
CA SER A 26 -0.42 19.20 0.43
C SER A 26 1.00 19.63 0.00
N SER A 27 2.02 18.82 0.26
CA SER A 27 3.38 19.06 -0.24
C SER A 27 3.60 18.65 -1.70
N TYR A 28 2.63 17.98 -2.32
CA TYR A 28 2.66 17.58 -3.71
C TYR A 28 1.77 18.49 -4.56
N GLU A 29 2.20 18.79 -5.77
CA GLU A 29 1.41 19.53 -6.74
C GLU A 29 0.40 18.60 -7.43
N SER A 30 -0.89 18.84 -7.20
CA SER A 30 -2.01 18.10 -7.82
C SER A 30 -1.86 16.57 -7.83
N PRO A 31 -1.58 15.90 -6.69
CA PRO A 31 -1.36 14.46 -6.67
C PRO A 31 -2.64 13.66 -6.89
N VAL A 32 -2.49 12.41 -7.33
CA VAL A 32 -3.52 11.37 -7.19
C VAL A 32 -3.31 10.67 -5.86
N VAL A 33 -4.28 10.75 -4.95
CA VAL A 33 -4.15 10.25 -3.59
C VAL A 33 -4.99 8.99 -3.41
N VAL A 34 -4.34 7.83 -3.29
CA VAL A 34 -5.01 6.55 -3.02
C VAL A 34 -5.13 6.33 -1.52
N VAL A 35 -6.36 6.25 -1.03
CA VAL A 35 -6.68 6.16 0.39
C VAL A 35 -7.13 4.74 0.74
N SER A 36 -6.51 4.14 1.75
CA SER A 36 -6.92 2.85 2.33
C SER A 36 -8.03 3.05 3.37
N ALA A 37 -8.71 1.96 3.75
CA ALA A 37 -9.60 1.94 4.90
C ALA A 37 -8.87 2.37 6.19
N VAL A 38 -9.61 2.90 7.16
CA VAL A 38 -9.14 3.07 8.54
C VAL A 38 -8.66 1.73 9.08
N LYS A 39 -7.53 1.72 9.82
CA LYS A 39 -6.92 0.50 10.33
C LYS A 39 -7.93 -0.39 11.09
N GLY A 40 -8.04 -1.65 10.65
CA GLY A 40 -8.92 -2.67 11.25
C GLY A 40 -10.35 -2.66 10.70
N VAL A 41 -10.78 -1.60 9.99
CA VAL A 41 -12.16 -1.50 9.49
C VAL A 41 -12.46 -2.56 8.44
N THR A 42 -11.52 -2.93 7.58
CA THR A 42 -11.74 -3.99 6.58
C THR A 42 -12.08 -5.32 7.25
N ASP A 43 -11.36 -5.69 8.34
CA ASP A 43 -11.64 -6.92 9.10
C ASP A 43 -13.02 -6.83 9.79
N MET A 44 -13.37 -5.67 10.34
CA MET A 44 -14.70 -5.45 10.92
C MET A 44 -15.82 -5.55 9.88
N LEU A 45 -15.62 -5.09 8.65
CA LEU A 45 -16.59 -5.20 7.55
C LEU A 45 -16.78 -6.65 7.11
N ILE A 46 -15.70 -7.44 7.06
CA ILE A 46 -15.77 -8.89 6.79
C ILE A 46 -16.54 -9.61 7.91
N GLU A 47 -16.29 -9.26 9.16
CA GLU A 47 -17.00 -9.81 10.30
C GLU A 47 -18.48 -9.38 10.31
N LEU A 48 -18.77 -8.12 10.02
CA LEU A 48 -20.12 -7.61 9.87
C LEU A 48 -20.90 -8.35 8.77
N TYR A 49 -20.26 -8.59 7.62
CA TYR A 49 -20.87 -9.38 6.53
C TYR A 49 -21.22 -10.80 6.99
N LYS A 50 -20.32 -11.47 7.73
CA LYS A 50 -20.52 -12.86 8.18
C LYS A 50 -21.57 -12.98 9.29
N THR A 51 -21.59 -12.04 10.21
CA THR A 51 -22.38 -12.17 11.46
C THR A 51 -23.64 -11.35 11.47
N ARG A 52 -23.70 -10.28 10.66
CA ARG A 52 -24.79 -9.30 10.64
C ARG A 52 -25.06 -8.66 12.03
N HIS A 53 -24.09 -8.70 12.93
CA HIS A 53 -24.25 -8.16 14.27
C HIS A 53 -24.26 -6.63 14.26
N GLU A 54 -25.35 -6.03 14.77
CA GLU A 54 -25.54 -4.58 14.86
C GLU A 54 -24.41 -3.89 15.63
N SER A 55 -23.85 -4.53 16.66
CA SER A 55 -22.75 -3.97 17.45
C SER A 55 -21.49 -3.71 16.65
N ILE A 56 -21.21 -4.50 15.59
CA ILE A 56 -20.06 -4.30 14.70
C ILE A 56 -20.33 -3.11 13.79
N TYR A 57 -21.55 -3.00 13.25
CA TYR A 57 -21.97 -1.83 12.49
C TYR A 57 -21.84 -0.54 13.32
N GLU A 58 -22.34 -0.55 14.56
CA GLU A 58 -22.25 0.57 15.48
C GLU A 58 -20.78 1.00 15.72
N ALA A 59 -19.88 0.02 15.92
CA ALA A 59 -18.46 0.30 16.11
C ALA A 59 -17.83 0.93 14.85
N ILE A 60 -18.15 0.43 13.65
CA ILE A 60 -17.68 1.02 12.38
C ILE A 60 -18.22 2.45 12.24
N ARG A 61 -19.52 2.66 12.54
CA ARG A 61 -20.15 3.97 12.51
C ARG A 61 -19.44 4.94 13.46
N ASP A 62 -19.25 4.55 14.71
CA ASP A 62 -18.71 5.42 15.75
C ASP A 62 -17.28 5.86 15.43
N ILE A 63 -16.44 4.96 14.89
CA ILE A 63 -15.09 5.29 14.41
C ILE A 63 -15.16 6.43 13.38
N HIS A 64 -15.99 6.30 12.35
CA HIS A 64 -16.00 7.26 11.25
C HIS A 64 -16.71 8.55 11.61
N VAL A 65 -17.80 8.49 12.37
CA VAL A 65 -18.52 9.69 12.86
C VAL A 65 -17.63 10.49 13.79
N GLU A 66 -16.89 9.84 14.71
CA GLU A 66 -15.98 10.54 15.61
C GLU A 66 -14.85 11.23 14.85
N ILE A 67 -14.21 10.55 13.88
CA ILE A 67 -13.16 11.13 13.05
C ILE A 67 -13.73 12.33 12.27
N ALA A 68 -14.86 12.15 11.56
CA ALA A 68 -15.48 13.18 10.75
C ALA A 68 -15.88 14.41 11.61
N LYS A 69 -16.49 14.19 12.77
CA LYS A 69 -16.86 15.26 13.72
C LYS A 69 -15.65 16.05 14.20
N ARG A 70 -14.57 15.38 14.61
CA ARG A 70 -13.33 16.05 15.07
C ARG A 70 -12.67 16.87 13.98
N LEU A 71 -12.77 16.42 12.72
CA LEU A 71 -12.23 17.12 11.56
C LEU A 71 -13.20 18.20 11.02
N GLY A 72 -14.46 18.23 11.47
CA GLY A 72 -15.50 19.11 10.95
C GLY A 72 -15.83 18.83 9.49
N VAL A 73 -15.79 17.56 9.08
CA VAL A 73 -16.15 17.09 7.74
C VAL A 73 -17.49 16.36 7.75
N SER A 74 -18.19 16.35 6.62
CA SER A 74 -19.49 15.70 6.43
C SER A 74 -19.41 14.66 5.30
N GLY A 75 -20.50 13.93 5.08
CA GLY A 75 -20.65 13.01 3.94
C GLY A 75 -20.46 11.54 4.29
N VAL A 76 -20.18 11.20 5.55
CA VAL A 76 -20.09 9.79 6.00
C VAL A 76 -21.45 9.18 6.28
N GLU A 77 -22.45 9.97 6.69
CA GLU A 77 -23.76 9.48 7.08
C GLU A 77 -24.52 8.77 5.95
N PRO A 78 -24.53 9.25 4.70
CA PRO A 78 -25.17 8.52 3.60
C PRO A 78 -24.54 7.14 3.37
N LEU A 79 -23.20 7.03 3.46
CA LEU A 79 -22.50 5.76 3.31
C LEU A 79 -22.79 4.80 4.47
N LEU A 80 -22.89 5.30 5.69
CA LEU A 80 -23.27 4.50 6.86
C LEU A 80 -24.71 3.99 6.76
N LYS A 81 -25.64 4.80 6.26
CA LYS A 81 -27.02 4.35 5.97
C LYS A 81 -27.04 3.27 4.89
N GLU A 82 -26.24 3.43 3.84
CA GLU A 82 -26.07 2.45 2.77
C GLU A 82 -25.50 1.14 3.31
N LEU A 83 -24.46 1.19 4.16
CA LEU A 83 -23.89 0.01 4.83
C LEU A 83 -24.93 -0.69 5.70
N ARG A 84 -25.75 0.06 6.45
CA ARG A 84 -26.82 -0.52 7.26
C ARG A 84 -27.87 -1.23 6.41
N ALA A 85 -28.28 -0.61 5.30
CA ALA A 85 -29.22 -1.23 4.36
C ALA A 85 -28.62 -2.52 3.72
N ALA A 86 -27.30 -2.58 3.53
CA ALA A 86 -26.62 -3.76 3.01
C ALA A 86 -26.72 -4.99 3.93
N LEU A 87 -27.06 -4.82 5.22
CA LEU A 87 -27.27 -5.95 6.14
C LEU A 87 -28.43 -6.87 5.70
N GLU A 88 -29.37 -6.36 4.92
CA GLU A 88 -30.49 -7.14 4.38
C GLU A 88 -30.17 -7.86 3.06
N LEU A 89 -28.99 -7.61 2.47
CA LEU A 89 -28.61 -8.27 1.22
C LEU A 89 -28.31 -9.76 1.45
N PRO A 90 -28.63 -10.64 0.46
CA PRO A 90 -28.27 -12.06 0.53
C PRO A 90 -26.75 -12.24 0.56
N GLU A 91 -26.31 -13.40 1.02
CA GLU A 91 -24.89 -13.72 0.97
C GLU A 91 -24.43 -13.96 -0.48
N GLY A 92 -23.20 -13.49 -0.78
CA GLY A 92 -22.57 -13.67 -2.07
C GLY A 92 -21.17 -13.04 -2.10
N PRO A 93 -20.28 -13.51 -2.98
CA PRO A 93 -18.92 -12.96 -3.07
C PRO A 93 -18.91 -11.49 -3.51
N ASP A 94 -19.83 -11.08 -4.38
CA ASP A 94 -20.05 -9.70 -4.80
C ASP A 94 -20.58 -8.83 -3.66
N VAL A 95 -21.45 -9.39 -2.79
CA VAL A 95 -21.96 -8.70 -1.61
C VAL A 95 -20.84 -8.54 -0.55
N LEU A 96 -19.95 -9.52 -0.39
CA LEU A 96 -18.79 -9.37 0.48
C LEU A 96 -17.88 -8.22 0.00
N ASP A 97 -17.58 -8.17 -1.31
CA ASP A 97 -16.79 -7.07 -1.89
C ASP A 97 -17.48 -5.71 -1.72
N TYR A 98 -18.82 -5.69 -1.84
CA TYR A 98 -19.61 -4.51 -1.56
C TYR A 98 -19.44 -4.03 -0.10
N PHE A 99 -19.56 -4.95 0.88
CA PHE A 99 -19.28 -4.62 2.29
C PHE A 99 -17.87 -4.08 2.49
N MET A 100 -16.86 -4.77 1.97
CA MET A 100 -15.47 -4.33 2.10
C MET A 100 -15.24 -2.95 1.47
N SER A 101 -15.99 -2.58 0.41
CA SER A 101 -15.83 -1.29 -0.25
C SER A 101 -16.10 -0.09 0.65
N PHE A 102 -16.90 -0.24 1.70
CA PHE A 102 -17.23 0.86 2.61
C PHE A 102 -16.02 1.38 3.37
N GLY A 103 -15.01 0.55 3.63
CA GLY A 103 -13.80 0.96 4.33
C GLY A 103 -13.08 2.11 3.62
N GLU A 104 -12.78 1.91 2.35
CA GLU A 104 -12.11 2.92 1.52
C GLU A 104 -13.03 4.08 1.15
N ARG A 105 -14.30 3.82 0.91
CA ARG A 105 -15.30 4.86 0.59
C ARG A 105 -15.46 5.85 1.76
N LEU A 106 -15.55 5.36 2.98
CA LEU A 106 -15.67 6.20 4.19
C LEU A 106 -14.38 7.00 4.43
N SER A 107 -13.22 6.36 4.42
CA SER A 107 -11.94 7.05 4.66
C SER A 107 -11.60 8.05 3.56
N ALA A 108 -11.86 7.74 2.29
CA ALA A 108 -11.63 8.65 1.18
C ALA A 108 -12.59 9.85 1.22
N THR A 109 -13.85 9.66 1.63
CA THR A 109 -14.81 10.76 1.85
C THR A 109 -14.30 11.71 2.94
N ILE A 110 -13.80 11.18 4.05
CA ILE A 110 -13.22 12.00 5.13
C ILE A 110 -11.98 12.76 4.63
N MET A 111 -11.07 12.08 3.92
CA MET A 111 -9.86 12.71 3.39
C MET A 111 -10.20 13.85 2.42
N ASN A 112 -11.08 13.60 1.47
CA ASN A 112 -11.51 14.62 0.51
C ASN A 112 -12.16 15.84 1.20
N GLY A 113 -13.05 15.60 2.17
CA GLY A 113 -13.66 16.65 2.97
C GLY A 113 -12.64 17.49 3.75
N LEU A 114 -11.62 16.83 4.33
CA LEU A 114 -10.53 17.50 5.05
C LEU A 114 -9.67 18.35 4.13
N LEU A 115 -9.26 17.83 2.96
CA LEU A 115 -8.46 18.58 1.99
C LEU A 115 -9.19 19.83 1.51
N ARG A 116 -10.48 19.73 1.18
CA ARG A 116 -11.33 20.88 0.84
C ARG A 116 -11.41 21.90 1.98
N ARG A 117 -11.58 21.42 3.21
CA ARG A 117 -11.59 22.28 4.39
C ARG A 117 -10.28 23.01 4.64
N MET A 118 -9.14 22.41 4.22
CA MET A 118 -7.83 23.06 4.22
C MET A 118 -7.62 24.05 3.07
N GLY A 119 -8.63 24.25 2.21
CA GLY A 119 -8.57 25.16 1.07
C GLY A 119 -7.98 24.58 -0.20
N LEU A 120 -7.77 23.26 -0.25
CA LEU A 120 -7.27 22.58 -1.44
C LEU A 120 -8.43 22.26 -2.39
N ASP A 121 -8.22 22.48 -3.68
CA ASP A 121 -9.11 21.94 -4.70
C ASP A 121 -8.93 20.42 -4.73
N SER A 122 -9.98 19.68 -4.37
CA SER A 122 -9.93 18.22 -4.34
C SER A 122 -11.24 17.58 -4.74
N GLU A 123 -11.15 16.44 -5.42
CA GLU A 123 -12.29 15.67 -5.90
C GLU A 123 -12.13 14.19 -5.54
N LEU A 124 -13.27 13.53 -5.23
CA LEU A 124 -13.32 12.12 -4.84
C LEU A 124 -13.72 11.25 -6.03
N PHE A 125 -12.86 10.32 -6.38
CA PHE A 125 -13.09 9.31 -7.43
C PHE A 125 -13.22 7.92 -6.77
N VAL A 126 -14.43 7.38 -6.77
CA VAL A 126 -14.76 6.10 -6.12
C VAL A 126 -14.59 4.95 -7.08
N ALA A 127 -13.70 4.01 -6.75
CA ALA A 127 -13.42 2.80 -7.51
C ALA A 127 -13.17 3.08 -9.03
N PRO A 128 -12.17 3.90 -9.38
CA PRO A 128 -11.96 4.34 -10.76
C PRO A 128 -11.21 3.32 -11.63
N ILE A 129 -11.15 2.06 -11.19
CA ILE A 129 -10.49 0.96 -11.91
C ILE A 129 -11.55 -0.04 -12.36
N VAL A 130 -11.60 -0.31 -13.66
CA VAL A 130 -12.41 -1.42 -14.21
C VAL A 130 -11.71 -2.74 -13.91
N THR A 131 -12.47 -3.74 -13.47
CA THR A 131 -11.97 -5.09 -13.16
C THR A 131 -12.78 -6.17 -13.85
N ASP A 132 -12.24 -7.40 -13.83
CA ASP A 132 -13.07 -8.59 -14.03
C ASP A 132 -14.00 -8.83 -12.82
N ASP A 133 -14.81 -9.88 -12.87
CA ASP A 133 -15.79 -10.27 -11.85
C ASP A 133 -15.29 -11.38 -10.91
N ASN A 134 -13.97 -11.55 -10.79
CA ASN A 134 -13.37 -12.48 -9.83
C ASN A 134 -13.38 -11.84 -8.43
N PHE A 135 -14.56 -11.80 -7.80
CA PHE A 135 -14.76 -11.15 -6.50
C PHE A 135 -13.81 -11.67 -5.43
N GLY A 136 -13.33 -10.78 -4.56
CA GLY A 136 -12.32 -11.03 -3.54
C GLY A 136 -10.87 -10.97 -4.04
N SER A 137 -10.63 -11.10 -5.34
CA SER A 137 -9.30 -11.03 -5.96
C SER A 137 -9.39 -10.60 -7.43
N ALA A 138 -10.21 -9.61 -7.72
CA ALA A 138 -10.47 -9.14 -9.06
C ALA A 138 -9.20 -8.59 -9.72
N LYS A 139 -9.07 -8.84 -11.01
CA LYS A 139 -7.95 -8.39 -11.82
C LYS A 139 -8.31 -7.07 -12.50
N PRO A 140 -7.56 -6.00 -12.28
CA PRO A 140 -7.71 -4.76 -13.01
C PRO A 140 -7.50 -4.94 -14.52
N LEU A 141 -8.33 -4.26 -15.29
CA LEU A 141 -8.26 -4.21 -16.75
C LEU A 141 -7.63 -2.89 -17.19
N GLU A 142 -6.90 -2.89 -18.31
CA GLU A 142 -6.33 -1.67 -18.88
C GLU A 142 -7.40 -0.82 -19.59
N ASP A 143 -8.48 -0.51 -18.88
CA ASP A 143 -9.61 0.29 -19.32
C ASP A 143 -9.61 1.62 -18.56
N ARG A 144 -9.46 2.73 -19.29
CA ARG A 144 -9.37 4.07 -18.71
C ARG A 144 -10.73 4.76 -18.49
N SER A 145 -11.84 4.12 -18.83
CA SER A 145 -13.16 4.77 -18.85
C SER A 145 -13.55 5.39 -17.51
N LEU A 146 -13.25 4.71 -16.39
CA LEU A 146 -13.54 5.21 -15.04
C LEU A 146 -12.44 6.13 -14.47
N ALA A 147 -11.27 6.17 -15.09
CA ALA A 147 -10.13 6.98 -14.63
C ALA A 147 -9.90 8.23 -15.50
N ALA A 148 -10.66 8.41 -16.57
CA ALA A 148 -10.45 9.50 -17.53
C ALA A 148 -10.55 10.89 -16.88
N ASP A 149 -11.51 11.07 -15.97
CA ASP A 149 -11.74 12.35 -15.30
C ASP A 149 -10.61 12.73 -14.32
N ILE A 150 -9.83 11.74 -13.84
CA ILE A 150 -8.67 11.99 -12.97
C ILE A 150 -7.59 12.79 -13.71
N ASP A 151 -7.33 12.48 -14.98
CA ASP A 151 -6.36 13.23 -15.80
C ASP A 151 -6.77 14.68 -16.05
N GLY A 152 -8.08 14.91 -16.21
CA GLY A 152 -8.65 16.24 -16.44
C GLY A 152 -8.73 17.12 -15.20
N HIS A 153 -8.64 16.53 -13.99
CA HIS A 153 -8.73 17.27 -12.74
C HIS A 153 -7.40 17.92 -12.37
N ASN A 154 -7.40 19.24 -12.20
CA ASN A 154 -6.16 20.01 -11.92
C ASN A 154 -5.81 20.10 -10.43
N GLY A 155 -6.69 19.65 -9.54
CA GLY A 155 -6.51 19.60 -8.08
C GLY A 155 -6.00 18.26 -7.57
N VAL A 156 -6.25 18.01 -6.30
CA VAL A 156 -5.96 16.72 -5.64
C VAL A 156 -7.05 15.71 -6.01
N ALA A 157 -6.72 14.66 -6.74
CA ALA A 157 -7.65 13.58 -7.02
C ALA A 157 -7.60 12.53 -5.89
N VAL A 158 -8.61 12.52 -5.02
CA VAL A 158 -8.72 11.51 -3.94
C VAL A 158 -9.38 10.26 -4.51
N VAL A 159 -8.73 9.12 -4.37
CA VAL A 159 -9.14 7.85 -4.96
C VAL A 159 -9.27 6.78 -3.87
N THR A 160 -10.30 5.98 -3.93
CA THR A 160 -10.40 4.78 -3.08
C THR A 160 -9.39 3.73 -3.54
N GLY A 161 -8.54 3.26 -2.64
CA GLY A 161 -7.68 2.10 -2.88
C GLY A 161 -8.45 0.78 -2.82
N PHE A 162 -7.79 -0.34 -3.06
CA PHE A 162 -8.29 -1.71 -2.85
C PHE A 162 -9.51 -2.13 -3.69
N ILE A 163 -10.38 -1.21 -4.08
CA ILE A 163 -11.64 -1.48 -4.77
C ILE A 163 -11.63 -1.02 -6.22
N GLY A 164 -12.31 -1.78 -7.05
CA GLY A 164 -12.62 -1.46 -8.44
C GLY A 164 -14.09 -1.69 -8.75
N ARG A 165 -14.43 -1.67 -10.03
CA ARG A 165 -15.77 -1.97 -10.51
C ARG A 165 -15.73 -2.90 -11.71
N THR A 166 -16.65 -3.86 -11.76
CA THR A 166 -16.95 -4.60 -12.98
C THR A 166 -17.55 -3.66 -14.04
N LYS A 167 -17.60 -4.09 -15.28
CA LYS A 167 -18.21 -3.31 -16.38
C LYS A 167 -19.71 -3.04 -16.16
N ASP A 168 -20.40 -3.89 -15.43
CA ASP A 168 -21.80 -3.72 -15.02
C ASP A 168 -21.95 -2.90 -13.72
N GLY A 169 -20.85 -2.37 -13.17
CA GLY A 169 -20.85 -1.38 -12.07
C GLY A 169 -20.81 -1.95 -10.66
N ARG A 170 -20.72 -3.29 -10.48
CA ARG A 170 -20.60 -3.90 -9.15
C ARG A 170 -19.20 -3.63 -8.56
N PHE A 171 -19.15 -3.38 -7.26
CA PHE A 171 -17.87 -3.23 -6.55
C PHE A 171 -17.12 -4.55 -6.48
N THR A 172 -15.81 -4.48 -6.66
CA THR A 172 -14.88 -5.60 -6.54
C THR A 172 -13.73 -5.22 -5.64
N THR A 173 -13.07 -6.22 -5.05
CA THR A 173 -11.81 -6.03 -4.34
C THR A 173 -10.66 -6.70 -5.08
N VAL A 174 -9.48 -6.06 -5.09
CA VAL A 174 -8.31 -6.56 -5.83
C VAL A 174 -7.40 -7.46 -4.99
N GLY A 175 -7.86 -7.88 -3.81
CA GLY A 175 -7.15 -8.82 -2.94
C GLY A 175 -6.06 -8.19 -2.07
N ARG A 176 -5.24 -9.03 -1.42
CA ARG A 176 -4.21 -8.57 -0.46
C ARG A 176 -3.23 -7.58 -1.08
N GLY A 177 -2.84 -6.55 -0.31
CA GLY A 177 -2.00 -5.45 -0.80
C GLY A 177 -2.71 -4.53 -1.79
N GLY A 178 -4.04 -4.62 -1.86
CA GLY A 178 -4.84 -4.03 -2.93
C GLY A 178 -4.72 -2.52 -3.06
N SER A 179 -4.57 -1.75 -1.98
CA SER A 179 -4.40 -0.30 -2.10
C SER A 179 -3.04 0.09 -2.71
N ASP A 180 -1.96 -0.66 -2.41
CA ASP A 180 -0.64 -0.45 -3.02
C ASP A 180 -0.68 -0.83 -4.51
N TYR A 181 -1.33 -1.96 -4.81
CA TYR A 181 -1.56 -2.41 -6.18
C TYR A 181 -2.43 -1.42 -6.97
N THR A 182 -3.49 -0.88 -6.36
CA THR A 182 -4.30 0.20 -6.95
C THR A 182 -3.44 1.40 -7.33
N ALA A 183 -2.53 1.83 -6.44
CA ALA A 183 -1.68 3.00 -6.68
C ALA A 183 -0.72 2.79 -7.87
N THR A 184 -0.05 1.64 -7.93
CA THR A 184 0.88 1.33 -9.03
C THR A 184 0.14 1.08 -10.34
N PHE A 185 -1.02 0.41 -10.29
CA PHE A 185 -1.85 0.19 -11.48
C PHE A 185 -2.41 1.51 -12.03
N LEU A 186 -2.92 2.39 -11.17
CA LEU A 186 -3.39 3.71 -11.57
C LEU A 186 -2.26 4.55 -12.18
N ALA A 187 -1.08 4.53 -11.60
CA ALA A 187 0.08 5.23 -12.15
C ALA A 187 0.42 4.73 -13.55
N LYS A 188 0.44 3.40 -13.77
CA LYS A 188 0.61 2.80 -15.10
C LYS A 188 -0.48 3.25 -16.06
N LEU A 189 -1.75 3.14 -15.65
CA LEU A 189 -2.92 3.47 -16.46
C LEU A 189 -2.93 4.92 -16.92
N LEU A 190 -2.52 5.85 -16.04
CA LEU A 190 -2.48 7.29 -16.27
C LEU A 190 -1.13 7.78 -16.85
N GLY A 191 -0.13 6.91 -16.98
CA GLY A 191 1.19 7.26 -17.50
C GLY A 191 2.07 8.03 -16.51
N TYR A 192 1.81 7.94 -15.20
CA TYR A 192 2.61 8.60 -14.17
C TYR A 192 3.79 7.74 -13.76
N ARG A 193 4.94 8.37 -13.50
CA ARG A 193 6.18 7.64 -13.19
C ARG A 193 6.45 7.47 -11.70
N GLN A 194 5.95 8.38 -10.87
CA GLN A 194 6.22 8.38 -9.44
C GLN A 194 5.03 7.83 -8.66
N VAL A 195 5.26 6.78 -7.88
CA VAL A 195 4.33 6.25 -6.88
C VAL A 195 4.97 6.35 -5.52
N VAL A 196 4.29 6.95 -4.54
CA VAL A 196 4.76 7.08 -3.17
C VAL A 196 3.84 6.27 -2.26
N LEU A 197 4.35 5.17 -1.72
CA LEU A 197 3.65 4.33 -0.75
C LEU A 197 4.02 4.80 0.65
N VAL A 198 3.11 5.55 1.27
CA VAL A 198 3.32 6.07 2.63
C VAL A 198 2.80 5.05 3.65
N THR A 199 3.69 4.63 4.54
CA THR A 199 3.44 3.62 5.57
C THR A 199 4.06 4.07 6.91
N ASP A 200 3.87 3.31 7.97
CA ASP A 200 4.51 3.55 9.28
C ASP A 200 6.01 3.20 9.32
N SER A 201 6.49 2.40 8.34
CA SER A 201 7.91 2.11 8.19
C SER A 201 8.65 3.28 7.53
N PRO A 202 9.89 3.59 7.96
CA PRO A 202 10.70 4.64 7.33
C PRO A 202 11.21 4.29 5.93
N GLY A 203 11.02 3.05 5.48
CA GLY A 203 11.47 2.48 4.22
C GLY A 203 11.66 0.97 4.33
N VAL A 204 12.25 0.35 3.34
CA VAL A 204 12.66 -1.06 3.41
C VAL A 204 13.92 -1.15 4.26
N MET A 205 13.85 -1.93 5.32
CA MET A 205 14.99 -2.11 6.23
C MET A 205 15.85 -3.29 5.76
N THR A 206 17.15 -3.22 6.01
CA THR A 206 18.11 -4.31 5.69
C THR A 206 17.87 -5.59 6.48
N ALA A 207 17.15 -5.51 7.60
CA ALA A 207 16.64 -6.63 8.39
C ALA A 207 15.51 -6.13 9.29
N ASN A 208 14.83 -7.05 10.00
CA ASN A 208 13.90 -6.67 11.05
C ASN A 208 14.65 -5.99 12.22
N PRO A 209 14.39 -4.72 12.55
CA PRO A 209 15.10 -4.02 13.64
C PRO A 209 14.95 -4.66 15.02
N GLN A 210 13.90 -5.46 15.24
CA GLN A 210 13.72 -6.20 16.50
C GLN A 210 14.71 -7.36 16.64
N GLU A 211 15.24 -7.88 15.53
CA GLU A 211 16.21 -8.97 15.49
C GLU A 211 17.63 -8.48 15.22
N VAL A 212 17.75 -7.38 14.48
CA VAL A 212 19.01 -6.74 14.08
C VAL A 212 18.89 -5.25 14.35
N PRO A 213 19.25 -4.78 15.57
CA PRO A 213 19.13 -3.37 15.93
C PRO A 213 19.92 -2.41 15.03
N GLU A 214 20.98 -2.89 14.39
CA GLU A 214 21.83 -2.15 13.45
C GLU A 214 21.26 -2.05 12.03
N ALA A 215 20.09 -2.65 11.78
CA ALA A 215 19.43 -2.58 10.46
C ALA A 215 19.26 -1.13 9.99
N LYS A 216 19.53 -0.90 8.71
CA LYS A 216 19.50 0.41 8.06
C LYS A 216 18.36 0.47 7.04
N ILE A 217 17.93 1.68 6.70
CA ILE A 217 17.03 1.91 5.58
C ILE A 217 17.81 1.70 4.28
N LEU A 218 17.30 0.87 3.37
CA LEU A 218 17.81 0.75 2.02
C LEU A 218 17.50 2.02 1.24
N PRO A 219 18.48 2.68 0.61
CA PRO A 219 18.19 3.83 -0.25
C PRO A 219 17.47 3.41 -1.54
N MET A 220 17.80 2.25 -2.08
CA MET A 220 17.20 1.73 -3.32
C MET A 220 17.27 0.21 -3.41
N MET A 221 16.37 -0.38 -4.20
CA MET A 221 16.42 -1.79 -4.61
C MET A 221 15.72 -1.97 -5.97
N SER A 222 16.03 -3.06 -6.67
CA SER A 222 15.34 -3.38 -7.91
C SER A 222 13.94 -3.92 -7.65
N VAL A 223 13.08 -3.90 -8.68
CA VAL A 223 11.74 -4.50 -8.60
C VAL A 223 11.83 -5.99 -8.31
N GLU A 224 12.78 -6.69 -8.93
CA GLU A 224 13.00 -8.13 -8.75
C GLU A 224 13.37 -8.47 -7.30
N GLU A 225 14.28 -7.70 -6.70
CA GLU A 225 14.66 -7.85 -5.29
C GLU A 225 13.46 -7.57 -4.36
N ALA A 226 12.67 -6.54 -4.65
CA ALA A 226 11.49 -6.20 -3.86
C ALA A 226 10.43 -7.30 -3.92
N VAL A 227 10.17 -7.86 -5.11
CA VAL A 227 9.25 -9.00 -5.28
C VAL A 227 9.74 -10.22 -4.50
N GLU A 228 11.04 -10.52 -4.56
CA GLU A 228 11.61 -11.65 -3.83
C GLU A 228 11.53 -11.45 -2.33
N ALA A 229 11.91 -10.27 -1.83
CA ALA A 229 11.77 -9.91 -0.42
C ALA A 229 10.31 -10.04 0.07
N ALA A 230 9.35 -9.60 -0.73
CA ALA A 230 7.93 -9.71 -0.40
C ALA A 230 7.46 -11.17 -0.33
N ARG A 231 7.91 -12.03 -1.25
CA ARG A 231 7.60 -13.48 -1.24
C ARG A 231 8.19 -14.18 -0.01
N LEU A 232 9.33 -13.74 0.44
CA LEU A 232 10.03 -14.26 1.62
C LEU A 232 9.56 -13.64 2.94
N GLY A 233 8.54 -12.77 2.92
CA GLY A 233 7.86 -12.26 4.11
C GLY A 233 8.25 -10.86 4.56
N ALA A 234 8.90 -10.06 3.71
CA ALA A 234 9.04 -8.63 3.98
C ALA A 234 7.65 -7.97 4.10
N LYS A 235 7.43 -7.25 5.21
CA LYS A 235 6.07 -6.79 5.59
C LYS A 235 5.63 -5.49 4.92
N ASN A 236 6.51 -4.80 4.21
CA ASN A 236 6.28 -3.43 3.75
C ASN A 236 5.36 -3.34 2.53
N PHE A 237 5.23 -4.42 1.75
CA PHE A 237 4.46 -4.47 0.52
C PHE A 237 4.13 -5.92 0.11
N HIS A 238 3.18 -6.05 -0.80
CA HIS A 238 2.83 -7.35 -1.41
C HIS A 238 3.49 -7.49 -2.80
N PRO A 239 3.88 -8.70 -3.25
CA PRO A 239 4.53 -8.89 -4.56
C PRO A 239 3.75 -8.27 -5.73
N ARG A 240 2.42 -8.36 -5.71
CA ARG A 240 1.53 -7.77 -6.74
C ARG A 240 1.67 -6.27 -6.91
N THR A 241 2.10 -5.56 -5.88
CA THR A 241 2.35 -4.11 -5.93
C THR A 241 3.26 -3.72 -7.09
N PHE A 242 4.19 -4.60 -7.47
CA PHE A 242 5.19 -4.31 -8.48
C PHE A 242 4.84 -4.83 -9.88
N GLU A 243 3.76 -5.61 -10.06
CA GLU A 243 3.33 -6.11 -11.38
C GLU A 243 3.09 -4.99 -12.41
N PRO A 244 2.52 -3.80 -12.05
CA PRO A 244 2.33 -2.72 -12.99
C PRO A 244 3.60 -1.90 -13.28
N VAL A 245 4.65 -2.04 -12.46
CA VAL A 245 5.85 -1.18 -12.54
C VAL A 245 6.65 -1.47 -13.81
N SER A 246 6.68 -0.50 -14.72
CA SER A 246 7.33 -0.62 -16.02
C SER A 246 7.72 0.77 -16.57
N GLY A 247 8.47 0.81 -17.66
CA GLY A 247 8.65 2.02 -18.47
C GLY A 247 9.25 3.25 -17.74
N GLY A 248 10.15 3.04 -16.79
CA GLY A 248 10.77 4.12 -16.01
C GLY A 248 9.91 4.60 -14.84
N MET A 249 8.83 3.86 -14.50
CA MET A 249 8.11 4.03 -13.24
C MET A 249 8.97 3.58 -12.07
N TYR A 250 8.85 4.28 -10.95
CA TYR A 250 9.48 3.90 -9.67
C TYR A 250 8.51 4.09 -8.51
N VAL A 251 8.76 3.34 -7.44
CA VAL A 251 7.96 3.32 -6.22
C VAL A 251 8.83 3.77 -5.06
N GLU A 252 8.42 4.78 -4.33
CA GLU A 252 9.03 5.19 -3.07
C GLU A 252 8.24 4.57 -1.91
N VAL A 253 8.91 3.81 -1.06
CA VAL A 253 8.33 3.28 0.19
C VAL A 253 8.89 4.08 1.35
N ARG A 254 8.04 4.80 2.09
CA ARG A 254 8.49 5.74 3.12
C ARG A 254 7.43 6.05 4.18
N ASN A 255 7.84 6.68 5.27
CA ASN A 255 6.93 7.42 6.14
C ASN A 255 6.97 8.93 5.80
N TYR A 256 6.29 9.76 6.59
CA TYR A 256 6.22 11.22 6.35
C TYR A 256 7.58 11.93 6.47
N TRP A 257 8.52 11.39 7.26
CA TRP A 257 9.76 12.08 7.65
C TRP A 257 11.03 11.50 7.05
N SER A 258 10.99 10.26 6.55
CA SER A 258 12.16 9.59 5.95
C SER A 258 12.28 9.92 4.46
N ARG A 259 13.47 9.69 3.90
CA ARG A 259 13.66 9.67 2.44
C ARG A 259 13.12 8.39 1.82
N GLY A 260 13.00 7.31 2.63
CA GLY A 260 12.49 6.03 2.18
C GLY A 260 13.45 5.23 1.31
N THR A 261 12.84 4.25 0.62
CA THR A 261 13.52 3.37 -0.34
C THR A 261 12.90 3.58 -1.72
N VAL A 262 13.73 3.80 -2.72
CA VAL A 262 13.32 3.87 -4.14
C VAL A 262 13.41 2.48 -4.78
N ILE A 263 12.31 2.01 -5.37
CA ILE A 263 12.21 0.70 -6.02
C ILE A 263 11.86 0.91 -7.49
N GLY A 264 12.66 0.33 -8.39
CA GLY A 264 12.45 0.50 -9.83
C GLY A 264 13.19 -0.53 -10.67
N ASN A 265 13.00 -0.45 -12.00
CA ASN A 265 13.68 -1.33 -12.95
C ASN A 265 15.11 -0.83 -13.25
N PHE A 266 15.99 -0.91 -12.28
CA PHE A 266 17.39 -0.51 -12.37
C PHE A 266 18.26 -1.40 -11.47
N TYR A 267 19.55 -1.47 -11.82
CA TYR A 267 20.52 -2.04 -10.90
C TYR A 267 20.70 -1.15 -9.67
N ALA A 268 20.61 -1.72 -8.49
CA ALA A 268 20.72 -1.01 -7.22
C ALA A 268 21.82 -1.65 -6.35
N PRO A 269 22.96 -0.99 -6.13
CA PRO A 269 23.94 -1.43 -5.14
C PRO A 269 23.43 -1.17 -3.70
N PRO A 270 23.91 -1.88 -2.69
CA PRO A 270 24.84 -3.01 -2.72
C PRO A 270 24.17 -4.32 -3.20
N PRO A 271 24.95 -5.36 -3.53
CA PRO A 271 24.40 -6.63 -4.02
C PRO A 271 23.48 -7.32 -3.00
N TYR A 272 23.80 -7.26 -1.71
CA TYR A 272 22.99 -7.87 -0.66
C TYR A 272 22.19 -6.81 0.09
N LYS A 273 20.88 -6.97 0.15
CA LYS A 273 19.98 -5.93 0.58
C LYS A 273 19.23 -6.23 1.87
N VAL A 274 18.56 -7.36 1.93
CA VAL A 274 17.62 -7.66 3.00
C VAL A 274 17.90 -9.05 3.56
N VAL A 275 17.94 -9.14 4.88
CA VAL A 275 17.97 -10.41 5.60
C VAL A 275 16.61 -10.61 6.27
N LEU A 276 15.99 -11.74 5.97
CA LEU A 276 14.69 -12.16 6.51
C LEU A 276 14.86 -13.47 7.27
N ARG A 277 14.05 -13.68 8.31
CA ARG A 277 14.00 -15.00 8.97
C ARG A 277 13.29 -16.00 8.08
N CYS A 278 13.94 -17.15 7.83
CA CYS A 278 13.41 -18.26 7.05
C CYS A 278 13.58 -19.56 7.84
N GLY A 279 12.50 -20.02 8.50
CA GLY A 279 12.59 -21.17 9.40
C GLY A 279 13.58 -20.94 10.54
N GLU A 280 14.53 -21.85 10.70
CA GLU A 280 15.61 -21.74 11.71
C GLU A 280 16.80 -20.90 11.24
N GLY A 281 16.86 -20.58 9.92
CA GLY A 281 17.92 -19.80 9.31
C GLY A 281 17.47 -18.43 8.82
N SER A 282 18.18 -17.90 7.83
CA SER A 282 17.92 -16.61 7.20
C SER A 282 17.88 -16.71 5.69
N CYS A 283 17.01 -15.92 5.04
CA CYS A 283 17.05 -15.66 3.61
C CYS A 283 17.72 -14.31 3.38
N VAL A 284 18.73 -14.29 2.52
CA VAL A 284 19.43 -13.08 2.09
C VAL A 284 18.99 -12.75 0.67
N VAL A 285 18.45 -11.55 0.48
CA VAL A 285 17.98 -11.06 -0.82
C VAL A 285 19.00 -10.11 -1.43
N GLY A 286 19.34 -10.34 -2.69
CA GLY A 286 20.24 -9.52 -3.49
C GLY A 286 20.35 -10.04 -4.91
N LEU A 287 20.97 -9.25 -5.81
CA LEU A 287 21.15 -9.61 -7.21
C LEU A 287 22.16 -10.75 -7.43
N ASP A 288 23.01 -11.02 -6.45
CA ASP A 288 24.11 -11.96 -6.58
C ASP A 288 24.03 -13.07 -5.52
N ALA A 289 22.94 -13.84 -5.59
CA ALA A 289 22.73 -14.97 -4.67
C ALA A 289 23.75 -16.12 -4.88
N GLU A 290 24.49 -16.17 -6.03
CA GLU A 290 25.48 -17.20 -6.29
C GLU A 290 26.64 -17.22 -5.28
N GLU A 291 27.06 -16.06 -4.79
CA GLU A 291 28.12 -15.99 -3.77
C GLU A 291 27.65 -16.60 -2.45
N ILE A 292 26.38 -16.43 -2.08
CA ILE A 292 25.80 -17.00 -0.86
C ILE A 292 25.77 -18.53 -0.95
N VAL A 293 25.43 -19.05 -2.13
CA VAL A 293 25.45 -20.52 -2.37
C VAL A 293 26.85 -21.08 -2.27
N LYS A 294 27.87 -20.39 -2.79
CA LYS A 294 29.27 -20.76 -2.65
C LYS A 294 29.72 -20.80 -1.18
N LEU A 295 29.05 -20.05 -0.29
CA LEU A 295 29.31 -20.05 1.14
C LEU A 295 28.44 -21.06 1.93
N GLY A 296 27.79 -21.99 1.24
CA GLY A 296 27.00 -23.07 1.84
C GLY A 296 25.52 -22.72 2.06
N GLY A 297 25.00 -21.70 1.37
CA GLY A 297 23.59 -21.41 1.31
C GLY A 297 22.87 -22.14 0.18
N ASP A 298 21.55 -22.25 0.28
CA ASP A 298 20.68 -22.85 -0.73
C ASP A 298 19.87 -21.79 -1.48
N TYR A 299 19.66 -21.94 -2.78
CA TYR A 299 18.76 -21.09 -3.55
C TYR A 299 17.30 -21.27 -3.08
N VAL A 300 16.63 -20.16 -2.79
CA VAL A 300 15.20 -20.13 -2.46
C VAL A 300 14.40 -19.24 -3.42
N GLY A 301 15.09 -18.54 -4.31
CA GLY A 301 14.52 -17.70 -5.35
C GLY A 301 15.61 -17.17 -6.29
N ARG A 302 15.23 -16.51 -7.38
CA ARG A 302 16.18 -16.00 -8.38
C ARG A 302 17.19 -15.02 -7.79
N PHE A 303 16.78 -14.24 -6.79
CA PHE A 303 17.57 -13.20 -6.14
C PHE A 303 17.70 -13.42 -4.63
N ALA A 304 17.55 -14.66 -4.16
CA ALA A 304 17.65 -14.98 -2.75
C ALA A 304 18.27 -16.35 -2.49
N ALA A 305 19.05 -16.43 -1.43
CA ALA A 305 19.57 -17.68 -0.91
C ALA A 305 19.30 -17.81 0.59
N GLN A 306 19.03 -19.04 1.05
CA GLN A 306 18.88 -19.36 2.46
C GLN A 306 20.21 -19.80 3.03
N VAL A 307 20.55 -19.31 4.21
CA VAL A 307 21.76 -19.68 4.95
C VAL A 307 21.40 -20.22 6.34
N PRO A 308 22.13 -21.23 6.86
CA PRO A 308 21.81 -21.84 8.15
C PRO A 308 22.38 -21.02 9.32
N MET A 309 22.05 -19.74 9.37
CA MET A 309 22.49 -18.85 10.45
C MET A 309 21.40 -17.84 10.83
N PRO A 310 21.40 -17.34 12.08
CA PRO A 310 20.43 -16.34 12.55
C PRO A 310 20.52 -15.03 11.76
N PRO A 311 19.43 -14.23 11.66
CA PRO A 311 19.38 -12.97 10.91
C PRO A 311 20.51 -11.98 11.26
N LYS A 312 20.88 -11.86 12.54
CA LYS A 312 21.97 -10.96 12.93
C LYS A 312 23.31 -11.36 12.32
N TRP A 313 23.67 -12.66 12.32
CA TRP A 313 24.92 -13.11 11.75
C TRP A 313 24.93 -13.02 10.22
N ALA A 314 23.81 -13.35 9.59
CA ALA A 314 23.67 -13.18 8.15
C ALA A 314 23.78 -11.70 7.75
N HIS A 315 23.19 -10.78 8.51
CA HIS A 315 23.30 -9.34 8.29
C HIS A 315 24.74 -8.84 8.47
N ASP A 316 25.42 -9.25 9.55
CA ASP A 316 26.80 -8.84 9.82
C ASP A 316 27.77 -9.36 8.74
N LEU A 317 27.50 -10.55 8.18
CA LEU A 317 28.35 -11.17 7.15
C LEU A 317 28.10 -10.62 5.75
N PHE A 318 26.84 -10.51 5.33
CA PHE A 318 26.48 -10.21 3.94
C PHE A 318 26.11 -8.76 3.69
N VAL A 319 25.46 -8.07 4.63
CA VAL A 319 24.86 -6.75 4.39
C VAL A 319 25.69 -5.62 4.97
N LYS A 320 26.08 -5.72 6.23
CA LYS A 320 26.80 -4.66 6.97
C LYS A 320 28.09 -4.20 6.28
N PRO A 321 28.98 -5.09 5.75
CA PRO A 321 30.23 -4.63 5.13
C PRO A 321 30.04 -3.71 3.92
N TYR A 322 28.94 -3.86 3.19
CA TYR A 322 28.64 -3.00 2.04
C TYR A 322 28.08 -1.64 2.45
N PHE A 323 27.30 -1.57 3.53
CA PHE A 323 26.79 -0.31 4.06
C PHE A 323 27.88 0.55 4.70
N GLU A 324 28.86 -0.05 5.36
CA GLU A 324 30.01 0.65 5.91
C GLU A 324 30.89 1.28 4.82
N LYS A 325 31.04 0.61 3.66
CA LYS A 325 31.77 1.17 2.51
C LYS A 325 31.06 2.33 1.83
N LEU A 326 29.73 2.34 1.78
CA LEU A 326 28.93 3.42 1.17
C LEU A 326 29.01 4.74 1.94
N LEU A 327 29.25 4.71 3.26
CA LEU A 327 29.43 5.90 4.09
C LEU A 327 30.73 6.65 3.82
N TRP A 328 31.69 6.06 3.08
CA TRP A 328 32.97 6.69 2.74
C TRP A 328 32.98 7.35 1.33
N ILE A 329 31.88 7.24 0.58
CA ILE A 329 31.76 7.73 -0.81
C ILE A 329 30.83 8.98 -0.87
N GLY A 330 30.20 9.35 0.22
CA GLY A 330 29.36 10.55 0.40
C GLY A 330 30.01 11.50 1.38
#